data_b13b9c5874cc810459c5563bb821c8fe
#
_entry.id   b13b9c5874cc810459c5563bb821c8fe
#
_cell.length_a   1.000
_cell.length_b   1.000
_cell.length_c   1.000
_cell.angle_alpha   90.00
_cell.angle_beta   90.00
_cell.angle_gamma   90.00
#
_symmetry.space_group_name_H-M   'P 1'
#
loop_
_entity.id
_entity.type
_entity.pdbx_description
1 polymer ?
#
loop_
_entity_poly.entity_id
_entity_poly.type
_entity_poly.pdbx_seq_one_letter_code
_entity_poly.pdbx_strand_id
1 'polypeptide(L)'
;LDAARNIQWENSFGGTISDYMRDVIELPEGGYMILGASQSNMSADKSDNSFGVMNYNDFWLIKLDEDGNALWDTIYGGDGEDYPASVMLSTDGNILLLGNSNSQISGNKTTNTYASTYDIWVIKITTTGVKLWEKCMGGDSYDFPAEMVLANDGGVVIASQSYSTVSGDKTE
;
A
#
# COMPACT_ATOMS: atom_id res chain seq x y z
N LEU A 1 15.68 13.16 10.13
CA LEU A 1 16.29 14.21 10.97
C LEU A 1 16.67 13.62 12.33
N ASP A 2 17.81 14.03 12.90
CA ASP A 2 18.12 13.72 14.30
C ASP A 2 17.27 14.54 15.29
N ALA A 3 17.41 14.27 16.59
CA ALA A 3 16.70 15.02 17.64
C ALA A 3 17.07 16.52 17.68
N ALA A 4 18.22 16.92 17.12
CA ALA A 4 18.65 18.29 16.96
C ALA A 4 18.17 18.94 15.65
N ARG A 5 17.39 18.20 14.84
CA ARG A 5 16.77 18.59 13.55
C ARG A 5 17.79 18.71 12.39
N ASN A 6 18.94 18.07 12.47
CA ASN A 6 19.86 17.99 11.36
C ASN A 6 19.42 16.87 10.42
N ILE A 7 19.57 17.09 9.10
CA ILE A 7 19.37 16.04 8.09
C ILE A 7 20.46 14.99 8.29
N GLN A 8 20.08 13.74 8.47
CA GLN A 8 21.01 12.60 8.56
C GLN A 8 21.28 12.04 7.16
N TRP A 9 20.24 11.88 6.39
CA TRP A 9 20.28 11.48 4.99
C TRP A 9 19.04 11.97 4.25
N GLU A 10 19.13 12.05 2.94
CA GLU A 10 18.01 12.29 2.03
C GLU A 10 18.20 11.44 0.79
N ASN A 11 17.12 10.82 0.31
CA ASN A 11 17.10 10.04 -0.93
C ASN A 11 15.80 10.30 -1.69
N SER A 12 15.85 10.12 -3.00
CA SER A 12 14.67 10.11 -3.87
C SER A 12 14.57 8.78 -4.57
N PHE A 13 13.35 8.26 -4.69
CA PHE A 13 13.06 7.00 -5.35
C PHE A 13 12.00 7.23 -6.42
N GLY A 14 12.19 6.64 -7.59
CA GLY A 14 11.25 6.76 -8.69
C GLY A 14 11.67 5.97 -9.92
N GLY A 15 10.73 5.88 -10.85
CA GLY A 15 10.94 5.34 -12.19
C GLY A 15 10.87 6.43 -13.25
N THR A 16 10.36 6.08 -14.44
CA THR A 16 10.31 7.02 -15.59
C THR A 16 9.00 7.75 -15.76
N ILE A 17 7.97 7.42 -14.95
CA ILE A 17 6.65 8.05 -14.96
C ILE A 17 6.40 8.64 -13.56
N SER A 18 5.16 8.87 -13.18
CA SER A 18 4.84 9.46 -11.88
C SER A 18 4.92 8.43 -10.77
N ASP A 19 5.61 8.81 -9.70
CA ASP A 19 5.75 8.03 -8.48
C ASP A 19 5.44 8.93 -7.28
N TYR A 20 4.68 8.45 -6.29
CA TYR A 20 4.21 9.22 -5.14
C TYR A 20 4.42 8.44 -3.86
N MET A 21 5.21 8.95 -2.92
CA MET A 21 5.32 8.38 -1.59
C MET A 21 4.14 8.83 -0.72
N ARG A 22 3.59 7.92 0.06
CA ARG A 22 2.40 8.14 0.87
C ARG A 22 2.66 8.05 2.36
N ASP A 23 3.39 7.01 2.78
CA ASP A 23 3.57 6.72 4.19
C ASP A 23 4.89 6.00 4.43
N VAL A 24 5.40 6.05 5.68
CA VAL A 24 6.66 5.43 6.07
C VAL A 24 6.58 4.94 7.51
N ILE A 25 7.11 3.76 7.77
CA ILE A 25 7.30 3.23 9.12
C ILE A 25 8.76 2.87 9.35
N GLU A 26 9.20 3.00 10.60
CA GLU A 26 10.46 2.42 11.09
C GLU A 26 10.23 0.94 11.45
N LEU A 27 11.20 0.10 11.14
CA LEU A 27 11.13 -1.33 11.41
C LEU A 27 11.86 -1.67 12.72
N PRO A 28 11.35 -2.62 13.54
CA PRO A 28 11.98 -3.00 14.80
C PRO A 28 13.40 -3.54 14.67
N GLU A 29 13.71 -4.14 13.52
CA GLU A 29 15.05 -4.65 13.18
C GLU A 29 16.00 -3.57 12.62
N GLY A 30 15.55 -2.34 12.56
CA GLY A 30 16.23 -1.21 11.92
C GLY A 30 15.82 -1.00 10.46
N GLY A 31 16.08 0.22 9.97
CA GLY A 31 15.65 0.64 8.63
C GLY A 31 14.17 0.99 8.54
N TYR A 32 13.67 1.15 7.31
CA TYR A 32 12.34 1.72 7.06
C TYR A 32 11.60 0.95 5.98
N MET A 33 10.28 1.04 6.02
CA MET A 33 9.40 0.60 4.95
C MET A 33 8.63 1.82 4.44
N ILE A 34 8.76 2.12 3.14
CA ILE A 34 8.04 3.21 2.49
C ILE A 34 6.98 2.63 1.58
N LEU A 35 5.76 3.15 1.69
CA LEU A 35 4.66 2.82 0.81
C LEU A 35 4.35 4.02 -0.10
N GLY A 36 4.31 3.78 -1.39
CA GLY A 36 3.96 4.74 -2.42
C GLY A 36 3.07 4.15 -3.51
N ALA A 37 2.69 4.99 -4.46
CA ALA A 37 2.04 4.62 -5.70
C ALA A 37 3.01 4.84 -6.86
N SER A 38 3.04 3.93 -7.83
CA SER A 38 3.88 4.05 -9.01
C SER A 38 3.11 3.71 -10.27
N GLN A 39 3.30 4.54 -11.30
CA GLN A 39 2.86 4.30 -12.67
C GLN A 39 3.99 3.77 -13.56
N SER A 40 5.20 3.68 -13.01
CA SER A 40 6.40 3.32 -13.75
C SER A 40 6.50 1.81 -13.95
N ASN A 41 6.96 1.41 -15.12
CA ASN A 41 7.53 0.08 -15.31
C ASN A 41 8.92 0.02 -14.71
N MET A 42 9.53 -1.16 -14.72
CA MET A 42 10.91 -1.38 -14.27
C MET A 42 11.86 -0.37 -14.91
N SER A 43 12.41 0.54 -14.11
CA SER A 43 13.28 1.64 -14.53
C SER A 43 13.86 2.36 -13.32
N ALA A 44 15.05 2.92 -13.43
CA ALA A 44 15.76 3.63 -12.37
C ALA A 44 15.78 2.80 -11.07
N ASP A 45 15.09 3.27 -9.99
CA ASP A 45 15.09 2.60 -8.69
C ASP A 45 14.05 1.47 -8.58
N LYS A 46 13.19 1.32 -9.59
CA LYS A 46 12.08 0.35 -9.57
C LYS A 46 12.48 -0.96 -10.22
N SER A 47 12.39 -2.08 -9.48
CA SER A 47 12.81 -3.40 -9.95
C SER A 47 11.71 -4.20 -10.67
N ASP A 48 10.43 -3.83 -10.48
CA ASP A 48 9.29 -4.53 -11.06
C ASP A 48 8.47 -3.63 -12.00
N ASN A 49 7.79 -4.26 -12.97
CA ASN A 49 6.80 -3.58 -13.79
C ASN A 49 5.49 -3.40 -13.01
N SER A 50 4.82 -2.25 -13.23
CA SER A 50 3.43 -2.09 -12.82
C SER A 50 2.53 -3.05 -13.58
N PHE A 51 1.40 -3.42 -12.97
CA PHE A 51 0.38 -4.25 -13.59
C PHE A 51 -0.58 -3.39 -14.43
N GLY A 52 -1.39 -4.03 -15.24
CA GLY A 52 -2.44 -3.36 -16.00
C GLY A 52 -1.94 -2.51 -17.16
N VAL A 53 -2.67 -1.43 -17.45
CA VAL A 53 -2.37 -0.51 -18.54
C VAL A 53 -1.42 0.60 -18.09
N MET A 54 -0.69 1.17 -19.05
CA MET A 54 0.21 2.30 -18.77
C MET A 54 -0.51 3.45 -18.06
N ASN A 55 0.18 4.05 -17.10
CA ASN A 55 -0.25 5.17 -16.27
C ASN A 55 -1.30 4.85 -15.20
N TYR A 56 -1.60 3.59 -14.93
CA TYR A 56 -2.31 3.20 -13.72
C TYR A 56 -1.34 3.03 -12.57
N ASN A 57 -1.79 3.40 -11.37
CA ASN A 57 -1.00 3.28 -10.16
C ASN A 57 -1.15 1.89 -9.57
N ASP A 58 -0.03 1.35 -9.09
CA ASP A 58 0.01 0.21 -8.18
C ASP A 58 0.67 0.63 -6.87
N PHE A 59 0.43 -0.10 -5.78
CA PHE A 59 1.19 0.08 -4.56
C PHE A 59 2.65 -0.26 -4.82
N TRP A 60 3.53 0.65 -4.54
CA TRP A 60 4.98 0.45 -4.59
C TRP A 60 5.54 0.48 -3.19
N LEU A 61 6.12 -0.63 -2.76
CA LEU A 61 6.71 -0.81 -1.45
C LEU A 61 8.22 -0.89 -1.57
N ILE A 62 8.94 -0.10 -0.76
CA ILE A 62 10.40 -0.05 -0.74
C ILE A 62 10.87 -0.31 0.68
N LYS A 63 11.78 -1.27 0.87
CA LYS A 63 12.50 -1.46 2.13
C LYS A 63 13.85 -0.77 2.07
N LEU A 64 14.15 0.03 3.11
CA LEU A 64 15.42 0.73 3.28
C LEU A 64 16.20 0.18 4.47
N ASP A 65 17.52 0.33 4.42
CA ASP A 65 18.39 0.23 5.58
C ASP A 65 18.32 1.49 6.47
N GLU A 66 19.08 1.53 7.57
CA GLU A 66 19.14 2.66 8.50
C GLU A 66 19.73 3.93 7.87
N ASP A 67 20.57 3.78 6.84
CA ASP A 67 21.20 4.87 6.10
C ASP A 67 20.34 5.37 4.93
N GLY A 68 19.13 4.79 4.75
CA GLY A 68 18.18 5.18 3.70
C GLY A 68 18.47 4.56 2.33
N ASN A 69 19.35 3.57 2.20
CA ASN A 69 19.59 2.88 0.93
C ASN A 69 18.53 1.81 0.70
N ALA A 70 18.03 1.69 -0.53
CA ALA A 70 17.07 0.67 -0.89
C ALA A 70 17.70 -0.73 -0.81
N LEU A 71 17.05 -1.62 -0.05
CA LEU A 71 17.42 -3.03 0.05
C LEU A 71 16.66 -3.88 -0.97
N TRP A 72 15.38 -3.60 -1.14
CA TRP A 72 14.51 -4.20 -2.14
C TRP A 72 13.25 -3.34 -2.31
N ASP A 73 12.57 -3.54 -3.43
CA ASP A 73 11.24 -3.01 -3.70
C ASP A 73 10.32 -4.09 -4.26
N THR A 74 9.01 -3.87 -4.24
CA THR A 74 8.01 -4.74 -4.86
C THR A 74 6.71 -3.98 -5.12
N ILE A 75 5.87 -4.55 -6.00
CA ILE A 75 4.59 -3.98 -6.44
C ILE A 75 3.44 -4.86 -5.96
N TYR A 76 2.33 -4.20 -5.55
CA TYR A 76 1.05 -4.86 -5.34
C TYR A 76 -0.03 -4.13 -6.13
N GLY A 77 -0.77 -4.86 -6.94
CA GLY A 77 -1.82 -4.29 -7.79
C GLY A 77 -2.43 -5.28 -8.76
N GLY A 78 -3.26 -4.74 -9.64
CA GLY A 78 -3.94 -5.47 -10.69
C GLY A 78 -4.02 -4.72 -12.01
N ASP A 79 -5.10 -4.90 -12.77
CA ASP A 79 -5.29 -4.29 -14.08
C ASP A 79 -5.92 -2.90 -14.04
N GLY A 80 -6.32 -2.43 -12.87
CA GLY A 80 -6.89 -1.11 -12.63
C GLY A 80 -5.96 -0.20 -11.84
N GLU A 81 -6.55 0.82 -11.21
CA GLU A 81 -5.87 1.78 -10.35
C GLU A 81 -5.86 1.27 -8.90
N ASP A 82 -4.70 1.23 -8.30
CA ASP A 82 -4.47 0.82 -6.94
C ASP A 82 -3.73 1.95 -6.19
N TYR A 83 -4.42 2.64 -5.27
CA TYR A 83 -3.88 3.79 -4.55
C TYR A 83 -3.62 3.47 -3.09
N PRO A 84 -2.36 3.49 -2.62
CA PRO A 84 -2.04 3.31 -1.21
C PRO A 84 -2.43 4.53 -0.37
N ALA A 85 -2.74 4.28 0.90
CA ALA A 85 -3.04 5.29 1.89
C ALA A 85 -2.10 5.22 3.10
N SER A 86 -1.90 4.03 3.70
CA SER A 86 -1.13 3.89 4.94
C SER A 86 -0.42 2.54 5.01
N VAL A 87 0.71 2.51 5.71
CA VAL A 87 1.47 1.29 6.07
C VAL A 87 1.64 1.23 7.58
N MET A 88 1.53 0.04 8.17
CA MET A 88 1.75 -0.13 9.60
C MET A 88 2.34 -1.49 9.94
N LEU A 89 3.02 -1.56 11.09
CA LEU A 89 3.46 -2.82 11.68
C LEU A 89 2.30 -3.43 12.47
N SER A 90 1.99 -4.70 12.21
CA SER A 90 1.01 -5.44 12.99
C SER A 90 1.63 -6.07 14.24
N THR A 91 0.78 -6.51 15.19
CA THR A 91 1.23 -7.07 16.48
C THR A 91 2.07 -8.32 16.37
N ASP A 92 1.98 -9.06 15.28
CA ASP A 92 2.76 -10.26 15.00
C ASP A 92 4.07 -9.99 14.21
N GLY A 93 4.45 -8.71 14.06
CA GLY A 93 5.66 -8.29 13.37
C GLY A 93 5.57 -8.27 11.85
N ASN A 94 4.41 -8.56 11.28
CA ASN A 94 4.16 -8.42 9.85
C ASN A 94 3.70 -7.00 9.49
N ILE A 95 3.64 -6.70 8.20
CA ILE A 95 3.27 -5.38 7.68
C ILE A 95 1.84 -5.41 7.15
N LEU A 96 1.07 -4.38 7.42
CA LEU A 96 -0.22 -4.11 6.82
C LEU A 96 -0.11 -2.92 5.88
N LEU A 97 -0.61 -3.08 4.66
CA LEU A 97 -0.76 -2.03 3.67
C LEU A 97 -2.24 -1.74 3.51
N LEU A 98 -2.60 -0.47 3.49
CA LEU A 98 -3.97 0.01 3.29
C LEU A 98 -4.01 0.91 2.06
N GLY A 99 -5.06 0.80 1.29
CA GLY A 99 -5.40 1.72 0.23
C GLY A 99 -6.73 1.37 -0.40
N ASN A 100 -6.98 1.88 -1.59
CA ASN A 100 -8.15 1.54 -2.37
C ASN A 100 -7.74 1.01 -3.75
N SER A 101 -8.60 0.20 -4.33
CA SER A 101 -8.38 -0.49 -5.59
C SER A 101 -9.68 -0.55 -6.39
N ASN A 102 -9.60 -0.36 -7.71
CA ASN A 102 -10.68 -0.71 -8.63
C ASN A 102 -10.31 -1.91 -9.52
N SER A 103 -9.15 -2.52 -9.29
CA SER A 103 -8.70 -3.73 -9.97
C SER A 103 -9.58 -4.93 -9.61
N GLN A 104 -9.88 -5.76 -10.60
CA GLN A 104 -10.41 -7.10 -10.38
C GLN A 104 -9.25 -8.07 -10.07
N ILE A 105 -9.54 -9.37 -10.00
CA ILE A 105 -8.50 -10.41 -9.84
C ILE A 105 -7.57 -10.37 -11.05
N SER A 106 -6.37 -9.84 -10.87
CA SER A 106 -5.33 -9.66 -11.90
C SER A 106 -4.01 -9.29 -11.26
N GLY A 107 -2.90 -9.32 -12.01
CA GLY A 107 -1.60 -9.05 -11.44
C GLY A 107 -1.28 -9.99 -10.27
N ASN A 108 -0.97 -9.41 -9.11
CA ASN A 108 -0.86 -10.20 -7.88
C ASN A 108 -2.03 -10.00 -6.90
N LYS A 109 -3.10 -9.33 -7.33
CA LYS A 109 -4.36 -9.19 -6.59
C LYS A 109 -5.23 -10.42 -6.76
N THR A 110 -5.76 -10.97 -5.68
CA THR A 110 -6.52 -12.24 -5.65
C THR A 110 -7.97 -12.07 -5.18
N THR A 111 -8.39 -10.83 -4.87
CA THR A 111 -9.76 -10.47 -4.49
C THR A 111 -10.36 -9.48 -5.48
N ASN A 112 -11.65 -9.61 -5.76
CA ASN A 112 -12.38 -8.64 -6.58
C ASN A 112 -12.83 -7.45 -5.73
N THR A 113 -13.01 -6.30 -6.39
CA THR A 113 -13.80 -5.18 -5.86
C THR A 113 -15.28 -5.42 -6.10
N TYR A 114 -16.13 -4.75 -5.32
CA TYR A 114 -17.58 -4.71 -5.57
C TYR A 114 -17.87 -3.75 -6.73
N ALA A 115 -18.83 -4.09 -7.55
CA ALA A 115 -19.35 -3.25 -8.65
C ALA A 115 -18.28 -2.63 -9.58
N SER A 116 -17.03 -3.11 -9.56
CA SER A 116 -15.90 -2.53 -10.31
C SER A 116 -15.63 -1.06 -9.97
N THR A 117 -15.90 -0.66 -8.73
CA THR A 117 -15.60 0.66 -8.16
C THR A 117 -14.34 0.61 -7.29
N TYR A 118 -13.94 1.76 -6.73
CA TYR A 118 -12.85 1.78 -5.75
C TYR A 118 -13.37 1.26 -4.42
N ASP A 119 -12.77 0.18 -3.94
CA ASP A 119 -13.01 -0.39 -2.63
C ASP A 119 -11.74 -0.34 -1.78
N ILE A 120 -11.91 -0.36 -0.47
CA ILE A 120 -10.80 -0.47 0.47
C ILE A 120 -10.08 -1.79 0.22
N TRP A 121 -8.77 -1.73 0.05
CA TRP A 121 -7.90 -2.90 -0.11
C TRP A 121 -6.87 -2.95 0.99
N VAL A 122 -6.89 -4.03 1.77
CA VAL A 122 -5.91 -4.32 2.82
C VAL A 122 -5.09 -5.51 2.40
N ILE A 123 -3.77 -5.38 2.53
CA ILE A 123 -2.82 -6.46 2.25
C ILE A 123 -1.96 -6.69 3.50
N LYS A 124 -1.82 -7.93 3.94
CA LYS A 124 -0.83 -8.31 4.94
C LYS A 124 0.33 -9.03 4.29
N ILE A 125 1.54 -8.57 4.61
CA ILE A 125 2.79 -9.10 4.07
C ILE A 125 3.79 -9.39 5.18
N THR A 126 4.78 -10.22 4.90
CA THR A 126 5.98 -10.35 5.75
C THR A 126 6.89 -9.14 5.61
N THR A 127 7.87 -8.97 6.53
CA THR A 127 8.93 -7.94 6.40
C THR A 127 9.86 -8.17 5.21
N THR A 128 9.69 -9.27 4.46
CA THR A 128 10.39 -9.57 3.22
C THR A 128 9.53 -9.41 1.96
N GLY A 129 8.33 -8.81 2.08
CA GLY A 129 7.43 -8.53 0.95
C GLY A 129 6.58 -9.71 0.49
N VAL A 130 6.54 -10.84 1.21
CA VAL A 130 5.68 -11.97 0.83
C VAL A 130 4.25 -11.72 1.30
N LYS A 131 3.29 -11.73 0.38
CA LYS A 131 1.87 -11.57 0.70
C LYS A 131 1.35 -12.78 1.48
N LEU A 132 0.77 -12.52 2.65
CA LEU A 132 0.15 -13.51 3.52
C LEU A 132 -1.35 -13.64 3.26
N TRP A 133 -2.03 -12.51 3.19
CA TRP A 133 -3.44 -12.42 2.83
C TRP A 133 -3.77 -11.00 2.33
N GLU A 134 -4.93 -10.88 1.74
CA GLU A 134 -5.53 -9.60 1.35
C GLU A 134 -7.04 -9.63 1.53
N LYS A 135 -7.66 -8.47 1.65
CA LYS A 135 -9.11 -8.32 1.67
C LYS A 135 -9.53 -7.02 0.97
N CYS A 136 -10.51 -7.10 0.07
CA CYS A 136 -11.29 -5.94 -0.38
C CYS A 136 -12.52 -5.79 0.51
N MET A 137 -12.89 -4.54 0.80
CA MET A 137 -14.07 -4.18 1.59
C MET A 137 -14.71 -2.95 0.99
N GLY A 138 -16.00 -3.02 0.72
CA GLY A 138 -16.76 -1.91 0.13
C GLY A 138 -18.19 -2.32 -0.21
N GLY A 139 -18.78 -1.60 -1.14
CA GLY A 139 -20.14 -1.82 -1.58
C GLY A 139 -20.36 -1.48 -3.05
N ASP A 140 -21.52 -0.90 -3.37
CA ASP A 140 -21.95 -0.62 -4.74
C ASP A 140 -21.42 0.69 -5.33
N SER A 141 -20.59 1.43 -4.57
CA SER A 141 -19.99 2.70 -5.01
C SER A 141 -18.55 2.84 -4.46
N TYR A 142 -18.03 4.06 -4.44
CA TYR A 142 -16.64 4.34 -4.03
C TYR A 142 -16.45 4.26 -2.52
N ASP A 143 -15.39 3.58 -2.09
CA ASP A 143 -14.97 3.45 -0.70
C ASP A 143 -13.47 3.80 -0.58
N PHE A 144 -13.16 4.90 0.09
CA PHE A 144 -11.80 5.43 0.19
C PHE A 144 -11.31 5.36 1.63
N PRO A 145 -10.25 4.58 1.93
CA PRO A 145 -9.65 4.59 3.26
C PRO A 145 -8.82 5.86 3.47
N ALA A 146 -8.77 6.32 4.72
CA ALA A 146 -7.93 7.43 5.13
C ALA A 146 -6.75 6.95 5.96
N GLU A 147 -7.01 6.12 6.98
CA GLU A 147 -6.01 5.71 7.97
C GLU A 147 -6.42 4.38 8.61
N MET A 148 -5.44 3.67 9.18
CA MET A 148 -5.69 2.49 10.00
C MET A 148 -4.89 2.54 11.31
N VAL A 149 -5.45 1.94 12.35
CA VAL A 149 -4.78 1.77 13.64
C VAL A 149 -4.99 0.37 14.18
N LEU A 150 -4.02 -0.12 14.97
CA LEU A 150 -4.17 -1.38 15.67
C LEU A 150 -5.23 -1.26 16.77
N ALA A 151 -6.11 -2.25 16.85
CA ALA A 151 -7.00 -2.44 17.98
C ALA A 151 -6.29 -3.21 19.10
N ASN A 152 -6.80 -3.09 20.34
CA ASN A 152 -6.21 -3.73 21.52
C ASN A 152 -6.24 -5.26 21.47
N ASP A 153 -7.11 -5.84 20.66
CA ASP A 153 -7.24 -7.29 20.43
C ASP A 153 -6.33 -7.82 19.31
N GLY A 154 -5.52 -6.94 18.70
CA GLY A 154 -4.65 -7.25 17.55
C GLY A 154 -5.34 -7.15 16.19
N GLY A 155 -6.61 -6.78 16.15
CA GLY A 155 -7.33 -6.41 14.94
C GLY A 155 -6.93 -5.03 14.41
N VAL A 156 -7.63 -4.57 13.39
CA VAL A 156 -7.38 -3.27 12.73
C VAL A 156 -8.67 -2.48 12.67
N VAL A 157 -8.63 -1.22 13.07
CA VAL A 157 -9.69 -0.25 12.82
C VAL A 157 -9.29 0.64 11.65
N ILE A 158 -10.17 0.76 10.67
CA ILE A 158 -9.96 1.57 9.47
C ILE A 158 -10.96 2.72 9.46
N ALA A 159 -10.45 3.94 9.32
CA ALA A 159 -11.26 5.11 9.02
C ALA A 159 -11.39 5.27 7.51
N SER A 160 -12.60 5.44 7.00
CA SER A 160 -12.86 5.55 5.57
C SER A 160 -14.02 6.48 5.26
N GLN A 161 -14.05 6.96 4.02
CA GLN A 161 -15.21 7.62 3.41
C GLN A 161 -15.88 6.64 2.45
N SER A 162 -17.20 6.47 2.58
CA SER A 162 -17.96 5.57 1.73
C SER A 162 -19.12 6.30 1.07
N TYR A 163 -19.26 6.07 -0.22
CA TYR A 163 -20.39 6.53 -1.05
C TYR A 163 -21.36 5.38 -1.38
N SER A 164 -21.05 4.18 -0.93
CA SER A 164 -21.89 2.99 -1.12
C SER A 164 -23.19 3.09 -0.32
N THR A 165 -24.25 2.54 -0.89
CA THR A 165 -25.48 2.24 -0.14
C THR A 165 -25.25 1.04 0.79
N VAL A 166 -26.28 0.56 1.47
CA VAL A 166 -26.20 -0.71 2.24
C VAL A 166 -26.03 -1.86 1.26
N SER A 167 -24.80 -2.28 1.04
CA SER A 167 -24.38 -3.27 0.05
C SER A 167 -22.98 -3.81 0.34
N GLY A 168 -22.64 -4.98 -0.18
CA GLY A 168 -21.32 -5.58 0.07
C GLY A 168 -21.04 -5.78 1.55
N ASP A 169 -19.92 -5.20 2.04
CA ASP A 169 -19.55 -5.24 3.46
C ASP A 169 -20.19 -4.10 4.28
N LYS A 170 -20.84 -3.13 3.64
CA LYS A 170 -21.50 -1.99 4.32
C LYS A 170 -22.88 -2.37 4.80
N THR A 171 -23.14 -2.20 6.08
CA THR A 171 -24.39 -2.63 6.75
C THR A 171 -25.27 -1.48 7.24
N GLU A 172 -24.81 -0.23 7.13
CA GLU A 172 -25.53 1.00 7.55
C GLU A 172 -25.07 2.25 6.76
#